data_66b66ac6f566532b7bb4dca1d42e260f
#
_entry.id   66b66ac6f566532b7bb4dca1d42e260f
#
_cell.length_a   1.000
_cell.length_b   1.000
_cell.length_c   1.000
_cell.angle_alpha   90.00
_cell.angle_beta   90.00
_cell.angle_gamma   90.00
#
_symmetry.space_group_name_H-M   'P 1'
#
loop_
_entity.id
_entity.type
_entity.pdbx_description
1 polymer ?
#
loop_
_entity_poly.entity_id
_entity_poly.type
_entity_poly.pdbx_seq_one_letter_code
_entity_poly.pdbx_strand_id
1 'polypeptide(L)'
;MTPELAAAALATELPYIPGVATPSEVMTARDLGISFLKLFPAEAVGGLALLQALAPVFPGVAFCPTGGIDERSAANYLALPNVPIVGGSWMAPREVVAAGDWATVRSLAERAAAIGGRNTA
;
A
#
# COMPACT_ATOMS: atom_id res chain seq x y z
N MET A 1 -9.92 6.29 -9.59
CA MET A 1 -10.69 7.19 -8.68
C MET A 1 -11.30 8.31 -9.51
N THR A 2 -12.58 8.66 -9.30
CA THR A 2 -13.18 9.88 -9.86
C THR A 2 -13.38 10.91 -8.76
N PRO A 3 -13.46 12.22 -9.09
CA PRO A 3 -13.72 13.27 -8.09
C PRO A 3 -15.03 13.05 -7.32
N GLU A 4 -16.08 12.58 -8.00
CA GLU A 4 -17.39 12.31 -7.39
C GLU A 4 -17.31 11.16 -6.37
N LEU A 5 -16.58 10.08 -6.71
CA LEU A 5 -16.38 8.95 -5.79
C LEU A 5 -15.55 9.38 -4.57
N ALA A 6 -14.50 10.17 -4.78
CA ALA A 6 -13.69 10.69 -3.70
C ALA A 6 -14.50 11.61 -2.77
N ALA A 7 -15.30 12.52 -3.32
CA ALA A 7 -16.17 13.39 -2.54
C ALA A 7 -17.17 12.59 -1.70
N ALA A 8 -17.81 11.57 -2.29
CA ALA A 8 -18.74 10.69 -1.58
C ALA A 8 -18.03 9.91 -0.45
N ALA A 9 -16.84 9.39 -0.71
CA ALA A 9 -16.07 8.66 0.31
C ALA A 9 -15.63 9.57 1.46
N LEU A 10 -15.13 10.77 1.16
CA LEU A 10 -14.71 11.75 2.18
C LEU A 10 -15.89 12.22 3.05
N ALA A 11 -17.11 12.27 2.49
CA ALA A 11 -18.31 12.65 3.25
C ALA A 11 -18.75 11.59 4.28
N THR A 12 -18.19 10.36 4.23
CA THR A 12 -18.53 9.30 5.18
C THR A 12 -17.78 9.37 6.51
N GLU A 13 -16.77 10.26 6.62
CA GLU A 13 -15.83 10.31 7.75
C GLU A 13 -15.03 9.02 7.99
N LEU A 14 -15.13 8.04 7.09
CA LEU A 14 -14.32 6.82 7.14
C LEU A 14 -12.94 7.04 6.51
N PRO A 15 -11.90 6.36 7.01
CA PRO A 15 -10.59 6.38 6.35
C PRO A 15 -10.71 5.93 4.90
N TYR A 16 -10.27 6.77 3.96
CA TYR A 16 -10.32 6.48 2.53
C TYR A 16 -8.93 6.49 1.92
N ILE A 17 -8.54 5.37 1.30
CA ILE A 17 -7.24 5.18 0.66
C ILE A 17 -7.50 4.81 -0.81
N PRO A 18 -7.56 5.81 -1.72
CA PRO A 18 -7.82 5.56 -3.12
C PRO A 18 -6.66 4.86 -3.82
N GLY A 19 -7.01 4.04 -4.83
CA GLY A 19 -6.04 3.41 -5.73
C GLY A 19 -5.55 4.39 -6.79
N VAL A 20 -4.24 4.40 -7.04
CA VAL A 20 -3.55 5.15 -8.09
C VAL A 20 -2.51 4.24 -8.76
N ALA A 21 -2.22 4.51 -10.04
CA ALA A 21 -1.22 3.81 -10.82
C ALA A 21 -0.28 4.77 -11.58
N THR A 22 -0.63 6.05 -11.66
CA THR A 22 0.08 7.06 -12.45
C THR A 22 0.33 8.34 -11.66
N PRO A 23 1.37 9.16 -12.01
CA PRO A 23 1.60 10.46 -11.41
C PRO A 23 0.40 11.42 -11.54
N SER A 24 -0.34 11.35 -12.66
CA SER A 24 -1.53 12.20 -12.87
C SER A 24 -2.65 11.87 -11.88
N GLU A 25 -2.85 10.59 -11.56
CA GLU A 25 -3.81 10.18 -10.54
C GLU A 25 -3.37 10.61 -9.13
N VAL A 26 -2.06 10.60 -8.85
CA VAL A 26 -1.51 11.14 -7.59
C VAL A 26 -1.78 12.64 -7.49
N MET A 27 -1.58 13.41 -8.57
CA MET A 27 -1.93 14.84 -8.61
C MET A 27 -3.41 15.05 -8.29
N THR A 28 -4.30 14.33 -8.97
CA THR A 28 -5.75 14.42 -8.75
C THR A 28 -6.13 14.13 -7.30
N ALA A 29 -5.55 13.09 -6.70
CA ALA A 29 -5.79 12.76 -5.30
C ALA A 29 -5.34 13.88 -4.35
N ARG A 30 -4.14 14.44 -4.60
CA ARG A 30 -3.58 15.54 -3.82
C ARG A 30 -4.43 16.81 -3.90
N ASP A 31 -4.95 17.14 -5.08
CA ASP A 31 -5.83 18.30 -5.29
C ASP A 31 -7.15 18.17 -4.50
N LEU A 32 -7.57 16.92 -4.21
CA LEU A 32 -8.71 16.60 -3.35
C LEU A 32 -8.35 16.51 -1.85
N GLY A 33 -7.10 16.85 -1.48
CA GLY A 33 -6.63 16.80 -0.10
C GLY A 33 -6.25 15.41 0.42
N ILE A 34 -6.16 14.41 -0.47
CA ILE A 34 -5.83 13.03 -0.09
C ILE A 34 -4.32 12.82 -0.26
N SER A 35 -3.63 12.53 0.85
CA SER A 35 -2.17 12.36 0.89
C SER A 35 -1.72 10.93 1.23
N PHE A 36 -2.64 10.00 1.48
CA PHE A 36 -2.32 8.58 1.65
C PHE A 36 -3.04 7.75 0.59
N LEU A 37 -2.26 7.07 -0.27
CA LEU A 37 -2.74 6.47 -1.50
C LEU A 37 -2.33 5.00 -1.58
N LYS A 38 -3.14 4.17 -2.24
CA LYS A 38 -2.77 2.80 -2.58
C LYS A 38 -2.17 2.77 -3.99
N LEU A 39 -0.87 2.44 -4.12
CA LEU A 39 -0.30 2.15 -5.45
C LEU A 39 -0.71 0.73 -5.86
N PHE A 40 -1.52 0.60 -6.92
CA PHE A 40 -2.01 -0.69 -7.39
C PHE A 40 -2.21 -0.72 -8.92
N PRO A 41 -1.80 -1.79 -9.57
CA PRO A 41 -1.01 -2.94 -9.09
C PRO A 41 0.50 -2.61 -9.03
N ALA A 42 1.09 -2.57 -7.84
CA ALA A 42 2.40 -1.96 -7.59
C ALA A 42 3.52 -2.47 -8.51
N GLU A 43 3.78 -3.77 -8.54
CA GLU A 43 4.86 -4.35 -9.36
C GLU A 43 4.64 -4.10 -10.86
N ALA A 44 3.39 -4.21 -11.34
CA ALA A 44 3.08 -4.07 -12.75
C ALA A 44 3.25 -2.63 -13.28
N VAL A 45 3.17 -1.61 -12.40
CA VAL A 45 3.26 -0.20 -12.79
C VAL A 45 4.63 0.43 -12.49
N GLY A 46 5.62 -0.38 -12.07
CA GLY A 46 6.99 0.08 -11.86
C GLY A 46 7.51 -0.04 -10.43
N GLY A 47 6.69 -0.50 -9.50
CA GLY A 47 7.11 -0.91 -8.15
C GLY A 47 7.96 0.12 -7.41
N LEU A 48 9.10 -0.34 -6.90
CA LEU A 48 10.06 0.48 -6.14
C LEU A 48 10.56 1.69 -6.96
N ALA A 49 10.87 1.50 -8.25
CA ALA A 49 11.41 2.57 -9.08
C ALA A 49 10.42 3.71 -9.27
N LEU A 50 9.13 3.41 -9.45
CA LEU A 50 8.09 4.42 -9.53
C LEU A 50 7.95 5.19 -8.21
N LEU A 51 7.91 4.50 -7.07
CA LEU A 51 7.77 5.13 -5.75
C LEU A 51 8.96 6.03 -5.41
N GLN A 52 10.18 5.63 -5.77
CA GLN A 52 11.38 6.45 -5.64
C GLN A 52 11.29 7.73 -6.50
N ALA A 53 10.81 7.60 -7.74
CA ALA A 53 10.64 8.74 -8.63
C ALA A 53 9.53 9.70 -8.14
N LEU A 54 8.46 9.18 -7.53
CA LEU A 54 7.36 10.00 -7.00
C LEU A 54 7.72 10.77 -5.73
N ALA A 55 8.64 10.27 -4.91
CA ALA A 55 8.99 10.87 -3.62
C ALA A 55 9.39 12.35 -3.70
N PRO A 56 10.32 12.76 -4.58
CA PRO A 56 10.70 14.17 -4.72
C PRO A 56 9.65 15.04 -5.42
N VAL A 57 8.77 14.43 -6.24
CA VAL A 57 7.73 15.15 -7.00
C VAL A 57 6.51 15.46 -6.12
N PHE A 58 6.20 14.54 -5.21
CA PHE A 58 5.02 14.63 -4.34
C PHE A 58 5.42 14.57 -2.85
N PRO A 59 6.15 15.59 -2.34
CA PRO A 59 6.50 15.61 -0.92
C PRO A 59 5.21 15.64 -0.07
N GLY A 60 5.20 14.84 0.99
CA GLY A 60 4.05 14.70 1.89
C GLY A 60 2.98 13.71 1.42
N VAL A 61 3.15 13.05 0.27
CA VAL A 61 2.30 11.94 -0.14
C VAL A 61 2.93 10.61 0.30
N ALA A 62 2.15 9.79 0.99
CA ALA A 62 2.54 8.44 1.40
C ALA A 62 1.76 7.38 0.63
N PHE A 63 2.37 6.21 0.45
CA PHE A 63 1.81 5.12 -0.34
C PHE A 63 1.71 3.81 0.44
N CYS A 64 0.65 3.05 0.16
CA CYS A 64 0.49 1.64 0.47
C CYS A 64 0.60 0.84 -0.84
N PRO A 65 1.81 0.49 -1.31
CA PRO A 65 1.95 -0.34 -2.50
C PRO A 65 1.34 -1.73 -2.25
N THR A 66 0.61 -2.22 -3.24
CA THR A 66 -0.11 -3.49 -3.19
C THR A 66 -0.14 -4.11 -4.57
N GLY A 67 -0.01 -5.43 -4.65
CA GLY A 67 0.00 -6.19 -5.91
C GLY A 67 1.39 -6.59 -6.36
N GLY A 68 1.66 -7.91 -6.29
CA GLY A 68 2.95 -8.51 -6.58
C GLY A 68 3.96 -8.50 -5.44
N ILE A 69 3.63 -7.87 -4.30
CA ILE A 69 4.52 -7.81 -3.13
C ILE A 69 4.38 -9.09 -2.31
N ASP A 70 5.52 -9.64 -1.91
CA ASP A 70 5.67 -10.82 -1.07
C ASP A 70 6.56 -10.55 0.16
N GLU A 71 6.78 -11.57 0.99
CA GLU A 71 7.60 -11.49 2.20
C GLU A 71 9.04 -11.02 1.91
N ARG A 72 9.60 -11.36 0.72
CA ARG A 72 10.98 -11.04 0.35
C ARG A 72 11.13 -9.59 -0.10
N SER A 73 10.16 -9.10 -0.87
CA SER A 73 10.18 -7.75 -1.41
C SER A 73 9.69 -6.68 -0.44
N ALA A 74 8.82 -7.05 0.53
CA ALA A 74 8.20 -6.12 1.46
C ALA A 74 9.19 -5.21 2.20
N ALA A 75 10.33 -5.74 2.65
CA ALA A 75 11.36 -4.96 3.35
C ALA A 75 11.94 -3.83 2.49
N ASN A 76 12.11 -4.07 1.18
CA ASN A 76 12.63 -3.07 0.25
C ASN A 76 11.64 -1.92 0.04
N TYR A 77 10.34 -2.23 0.01
CA TYR A 77 9.29 -1.22 -0.06
C TYR A 77 9.23 -0.38 1.21
N LEU A 78 9.25 -1.03 2.39
CA LEU A 78 9.21 -0.36 3.69
C LEU A 78 10.46 0.47 4.00
N ALA A 79 11.56 0.27 3.26
CA ALA A 79 12.75 1.12 3.36
C ALA A 79 12.58 2.49 2.68
N LEU A 80 11.54 2.67 1.85
CA LEU A 80 11.29 3.94 1.19
C LEU A 80 10.61 4.95 2.12
N PRO A 81 11.03 6.23 2.14
CA PRO A 81 10.52 7.24 3.07
C PRO A 81 9.03 7.57 2.86
N ASN A 82 8.51 7.33 1.66
CA ASN A 82 7.11 7.55 1.29
C ASN A 82 6.25 6.29 1.37
N VAL A 83 6.74 5.19 1.97
CA VAL A 83 6.03 3.91 2.11
C VAL A 83 5.98 3.47 3.57
N PRO A 84 4.99 3.93 4.34
CA PRO A 84 4.85 3.53 5.74
C PRO A 84 4.27 2.12 5.92
N ILE A 85 3.59 1.59 4.91
CA ILE A 85 2.91 0.28 4.97
C ILE A 85 2.88 -0.36 3.58
N VAL A 86 2.84 -1.68 3.52
CA VAL A 86 2.65 -2.46 2.30
C VAL A 86 1.41 -3.36 2.43
N GLY A 87 0.75 -3.61 1.30
CA GLY A 87 -0.37 -4.55 1.21
C GLY A 87 0.01 -5.78 0.39
N GLY A 88 -0.41 -6.95 0.87
CA GLY A 88 -0.18 -8.20 0.15
C GLY A 88 -1.07 -9.32 0.66
N SER A 89 -1.10 -10.43 -0.06
CA SER A 89 -1.90 -11.61 0.27
C SER A 89 -1.08 -12.78 0.82
N TRP A 90 0.25 -12.66 0.87
CA TRP A 90 1.12 -13.77 1.29
C TRP A 90 0.91 -14.21 2.74
N MET A 91 0.44 -13.30 3.62
CA MET A 91 0.16 -13.63 5.03
C MET A 91 -1.17 -14.38 5.22
N ALA A 92 -2.03 -14.42 4.20
CA ALA A 92 -3.30 -15.14 4.22
C ALA A 92 -3.55 -15.81 2.85
N PRO A 93 -2.75 -16.83 2.47
CA PRO A 93 -2.94 -17.53 1.20
C PRO A 93 -4.33 -18.14 1.11
N ARG A 94 -4.92 -18.03 -0.07
CA ARG A 94 -6.32 -18.41 -0.29
C ARG A 94 -6.62 -19.86 0.09
N GLU A 95 -5.70 -20.77 -0.22
CA GLU A 95 -5.79 -22.20 0.09
C GLU A 95 -5.72 -22.46 1.59
N VAL A 96 -4.89 -21.71 2.33
CA VAL A 96 -4.74 -21.82 3.79
C VAL A 96 -6.01 -21.33 4.50
N VAL A 97 -6.55 -20.20 4.02
CA VAL A 97 -7.83 -19.66 4.52
C VAL A 97 -8.99 -20.60 4.22
N ALA A 98 -9.06 -21.16 3.00
CA ALA A 98 -10.10 -22.11 2.61
C ALA A 98 -10.05 -23.42 3.41
N ALA A 99 -8.86 -23.86 3.84
CA ALA A 99 -8.66 -25.00 4.70
C ALA A 99 -8.99 -24.74 6.19
N GLY A 100 -9.22 -23.48 6.58
CA GLY A 100 -9.42 -23.09 7.97
C GLY A 100 -8.16 -23.20 8.83
N ASP A 101 -6.97 -23.25 8.22
CA ASP A 101 -5.68 -23.34 8.93
C ASP A 101 -5.27 -21.98 9.50
N TRP A 102 -5.95 -21.56 10.53
CA TRP A 102 -5.71 -20.28 11.22
C TRP A 102 -4.37 -20.23 11.95
N ALA A 103 -3.78 -21.36 12.29
CA ALA A 103 -2.45 -21.44 12.91
C ALA A 103 -1.38 -20.99 11.90
N THR A 104 -1.46 -21.46 10.67
CA THR A 104 -0.57 -21.02 9.59
C THR A 104 -0.79 -19.54 9.25
N VAL A 105 -2.03 -19.07 9.15
CA VAL A 105 -2.31 -17.63 8.92
C VAL A 105 -1.69 -16.76 10.01
N ARG A 106 -1.83 -17.16 11.29
CA ARG A 106 -1.22 -16.44 12.42
C ARG A 106 0.30 -16.38 12.29
N SER A 107 0.96 -17.48 12.02
CA SER A 107 2.42 -17.54 11.86
C SER A 107 2.92 -16.66 10.71
N LEU A 108 2.19 -16.67 9.58
CA LEU A 108 2.50 -15.81 8.44
C LEU A 108 2.33 -14.32 8.78
N ALA A 109 1.27 -13.97 9.50
CA ALA A 109 1.01 -12.60 9.93
C ALA A 109 2.06 -12.10 10.94
N GLU A 110 2.49 -12.93 11.88
CA GLU A 110 3.56 -12.62 12.83
C GLU A 110 4.89 -12.34 12.11
N ARG A 111 5.24 -13.15 11.11
CA ARG A 111 6.42 -12.89 10.28
C ARG A 111 6.30 -11.59 9.48
N ALA A 112 5.14 -11.33 8.88
CA ALA A 112 4.88 -10.10 8.15
C ALA A 112 4.99 -8.86 9.06
N ALA A 113 4.45 -8.92 10.28
CA ALA A 113 4.56 -7.85 11.27
C ALA A 113 6.03 -7.58 11.68
N ALA A 114 6.85 -8.62 11.78
CA ALA A 114 8.27 -8.49 12.11
C ALA A 114 9.08 -7.75 11.02
N ILE A 115 8.64 -7.75 9.77
CA ILE A 115 9.28 -6.97 8.69
C ILE A 115 9.15 -5.47 8.97
N GLY A 116 7.96 -5.01 9.39
CA GLY A 116 7.67 -3.59 9.67
C GLY A 116 8.27 -3.08 10.99
N GLY A 117 8.52 -3.97 11.97
CA GLY A 117 9.00 -3.61 13.30
C GLY A 117 10.45 -3.09 13.38
N ARG A 118 11.16 -2.96 12.28
CA ARG A 118 12.56 -2.47 12.26
C ARG A 118 12.70 -0.95 12.15
N ASN A 119 11.62 -0.20 12.06
CA ASN A 119 11.65 1.26 11.91
C ASN A 119 11.07 2.02 13.12
N THR A 120 10.93 1.39 14.29
CA THR A 120 10.61 2.07 15.53
C THR A 120 11.87 2.19 16.40
N ALA A 121 12.77 3.05 15.99
CA ALA A 121 13.84 3.58 16.82
C ALA A 121 13.98 5.07 16.55
#